data_cbfd4df70e8ba7c79bd04899ec62db14
#
_entry.id   cbfd4df70e8ba7c79bd04899ec62db14
#
_cell.length_a   1.000
_cell.length_b   1.000
_cell.length_c   1.000
_cell.angle_alpha   90.00
_cell.angle_beta   90.00
_cell.angle_gamma   90.00
#
_symmetry.space_group_name_H-M   'P 1'
#
loop_
_entity.id
_entity.type
_entity.pdbx_description
1 polymer ?
#
loop_
_entity_poly.entity_id
_entity_poly.type
_entity_poly.pdbx_seq_one_letter_code
_entity_poly.pdbx_strand_id
1 'polypeptide(L)'
;QTCALPIFSASFVGCCPVNGSISRTSMNEQYGGTSQLVSLIAGISMAVLLFGFTGFIGYLPVPVLTAIVISALMDVVEVHLAIRLYKVSRNEFYIFMAACISVLFLGTIYGVLIGILLSFVAVILKATAPSRSFRGIIPGKDAYYDLVRNRHAYPIQHVVIYRFNENLFFANAKIFQEDLESSLKEDTKVVIVDASSINSIDITAADRLEAIAANMKKRDIQFYITEHSSSLNDQMRTLGIGHLIREGCVRRTILAALNDAGIHKPYNLEIPESEKKLAELRSHSHLPAEEEDTLEEFAWAFGEETVQELEQATHAIIEHLHQMPDIERLSDEGIKEHFESWHTLG
;
A
#
# COMPACT_ATOMS: atom_id res chain seq x y z
N GLN A 1 -26.44 11.73 -14.50
CA GLN A 1 -27.51 12.70 -14.89
C GLN A 1 -28.91 12.07 -14.93
N THR A 2 -29.05 10.75 -15.09
CA THR A 2 -30.34 10.06 -15.20
C THR A 2 -31.09 9.86 -13.87
N CYS A 3 -30.44 9.95 -12.72
CA CYS A 3 -31.08 9.79 -11.41
C CYS A 3 -31.86 11.04 -10.94
N ALA A 4 -31.57 12.22 -11.47
CA ALA A 4 -32.23 13.46 -11.03
C ALA A 4 -33.66 13.58 -11.56
N LEU A 5 -33.94 13.08 -12.75
CA LEU A 5 -35.24 13.20 -13.40
C LEU A 5 -36.37 12.43 -12.69
N PRO A 6 -36.16 11.15 -12.25
CA PRO A 6 -37.15 10.42 -11.44
C PRO A 6 -37.40 11.08 -10.08
N ILE A 7 -36.36 11.61 -9.43
CA ILE A 7 -36.50 12.30 -8.13
C ILE A 7 -37.33 13.59 -8.31
N PHE A 8 -37.06 14.35 -9.39
CA PHE A 8 -37.77 15.57 -9.69
C PHE A 8 -39.24 15.30 -10.01
N SER A 9 -39.53 14.28 -10.83
CA SER A 9 -40.91 13.90 -11.17
C SER A 9 -41.68 13.36 -9.96
N ALA A 10 -41.03 12.59 -9.06
CA ALA A 10 -41.68 12.13 -7.83
C ALA A 10 -42.09 13.29 -6.91
N SER A 11 -41.28 14.36 -6.86
CA SER A 11 -41.57 15.56 -6.07
C SER A 11 -42.81 16.29 -6.57
N PHE A 12 -43.08 16.32 -7.89
CA PHE A 12 -44.27 16.93 -8.45
C PHE A 12 -45.58 16.17 -8.12
N VAL A 13 -45.45 14.86 -7.95
CA VAL A 13 -46.63 13.99 -7.67
C VAL A 13 -46.81 13.77 -6.15
N GLY A 14 -45.93 14.35 -5.32
CA GLY A 14 -45.99 14.19 -3.87
C GLY A 14 -45.61 12.78 -3.38
N CYS A 15 -44.91 11.99 -4.20
CA CYS A 15 -44.47 10.65 -3.86
C CYS A 15 -43.09 10.70 -3.19
N CYS A 16 -42.74 9.64 -2.43
CA CYS A 16 -41.40 9.45 -1.93
C CYS A 16 -40.35 9.46 -3.06
N PRO A 17 -39.17 10.05 -2.86
CA PRO A 17 -38.14 10.08 -3.86
C PRO A 17 -37.75 8.67 -4.27
N VAL A 18 -37.69 8.41 -5.58
CA VAL A 18 -37.30 7.11 -6.15
C VAL A 18 -35.80 7.10 -6.41
N ASN A 19 -35.12 6.11 -5.88
CA ASN A 19 -33.68 5.92 -6.11
C ASN A 19 -33.43 4.60 -6.87
N GLY A 20 -32.39 4.60 -7.73
CA GLY A 20 -31.96 3.38 -8.41
C GLY A 20 -31.26 2.42 -7.40
N SER A 21 -31.67 1.16 -7.44
CA SER A 21 -31.05 0.12 -6.64
C SER A 21 -29.91 -0.53 -7.44
N ILE A 22 -28.67 -0.38 -6.96
CA ILE A 22 -27.48 -1.00 -7.58
C ILE A 22 -27.64 -2.53 -7.62
N SER A 23 -28.11 -3.15 -6.52
CA SER A 23 -28.33 -4.60 -6.44
C SER A 23 -29.31 -5.11 -7.49
N ARG A 24 -30.47 -4.42 -7.69
CA ARG A 24 -31.44 -4.82 -8.69
C ARG A 24 -30.93 -4.62 -10.12
N THR A 25 -30.13 -3.58 -10.36
CA THR A 25 -29.53 -3.33 -11.66
C THR A 25 -28.48 -4.39 -11.97
N SER A 26 -27.66 -4.79 -11.00
CA SER A 26 -26.68 -5.86 -11.14
C SER A 26 -27.35 -7.22 -11.40
N MET A 27 -28.45 -7.54 -10.69
CA MET A 27 -29.24 -8.75 -10.99
C MET A 27 -29.78 -8.75 -12.42
N ASN A 28 -30.27 -7.61 -12.91
CA ASN A 28 -30.76 -7.51 -14.29
C ASN A 28 -29.66 -7.79 -15.31
N GLU A 29 -28.43 -7.31 -15.05
CA GLU A 29 -27.26 -7.58 -15.88
C GLU A 29 -26.85 -9.06 -15.82
N GLN A 30 -26.82 -9.66 -14.62
CA GLN A 30 -26.49 -11.09 -14.43
C GLN A 30 -27.47 -12.03 -15.16
N TYR A 31 -28.75 -11.67 -15.25
CA TYR A 31 -29.79 -12.42 -16.00
C TYR A 31 -29.83 -12.05 -17.48
N GLY A 32 -28.87 -11.29 -17.99
CA GLY A 32 -28.78 -10.99 -19.43
C GLY A 32 -29.71 -9.90 -19.92
N GLY A 33 -30.22 -9.06 -19.04
CA GLY A 33 -31.08 -7.91 -19.40
C GLY A 33 -30.26 -6.81 -20.09
N THR A 34 -30.38 -6.72 -21.41
CA THR A 34 -29.67 -5.75 -22.26
C THR A 34 -30.46 -4.51 -22.62
N SER A 35 -31.76 -4.47 -22.29
CA SER A 35 -32.61 -3.37 -22.70
C SER A 35 -33.49 -2.81 -21.56
N GLN A 36 -33.91 -1.56 -21.71
CA GLN A 36 -34.82 -0.90 -20.75
C GLN A 36 -36.26 -1.49 -20.78
N LEU A 37 -36.59 -2.32 -21.77
CA LEU A 37 -37.86 -3.04 -21.86
C LEU A 37 -38.10 -3.93 -20.63
N VAL A 38 -37.04 -4.49 -20.02
CA VAL A 38 -37.15 -5.29 -18.80
C VAL A 38 -37.74 -4.46 -17.65
N SER A 39 -37.29 -3.23 -17.48
CA SER A 39 -37.83 -2.31 -16.45
C SER A 39 -39.26 -1.89 -16.74
N LEU A 40 -39.63 -1.70 -18.01
CA LEU A 40 -40.98 -1.36 -18.43
C LEU A 40 -41.94 -2.53 -18.17
N ILE A 41 -41.56 -3.74 -18.56
CA ILE A 41 -42.37 -4.96 -18.31
C ILE A 41 -42.53 -5.19 -16.81
N ALA A 42 -41.47 -5.04 -16.03
CA ALA A 42 -41.50 -5.16 -14.57
C ALA A 42 -42.44 -4.12 -13.94
N GLY A 43 -42.42 -2.86 -14.42
CA GLY A 43 -43.33 -1.81 -13.99
C GLY A 43 -44.80 -2.10 -14.32
N ILE A 44 -45.08 -2.57 -15.53
CA ILE A 44 -46.44 -2.96 -15.96
C ILE A 44 -46.90 -4.17 -15.15
N SER A 45 -46.06 -5.19 -14.98
CA SER A 45 -46.42 -6.37 -14.18
C SER A 45 -46.73 -6.00 -12.73
N MET A 46 -45.96 -5.10 -12.13
CA MET A 46 -46.21 -4.59 -10.78
C MET A 46 -47.53 -3.81 -10.72
N ALA A 47 -47.82 -2.98 -11.72
CA ALA A 47 -49.08 -2.25 -11.80
C ALA A 47 -50.30 -3.20 -11.91
N VAL A 48 -50.21 -4.23 -12.75
CA VAL A 48 -51.26 -5.26 -12.87
C VAL A 48 -51.47 -6.02 -11.56
N LEU A 49 -50.40 -6.40 -10.87
CA LEU A 49 -50.45 -7.03 -9.56
C LEU A 49 -51.12 -6.12 -8.51
N LEU A 50 -50.74 -4.84 -8.48
CA LEU A 50 -51.33 -3.89 -7.53
C LEU A 50 -52.80 -3.59 -7.78
N PHE A 51 -53.25 -3.45 -9.04
CA PHE A 51 -54.64 -3.15 -9.35
C PHE A 51 -55.57 -4.39 -9.36
N GLY A 52 -55.02 -5.58 -9.74
CA GLY A 52 -55.84 -6.78 -9.93
C GLY A 52 -55.75 -7.80 -8.79
N PHE A 53 -54.64 -7.89 -8.09
CA PHE A 53 -54.35 -8.99 -7.16
C PHE A 53 -54.05 -8.57 -5.71
N THR A 54 -54.24 -7.30 -5.35
CA THR A 54 -54.06 -6.82 -3.97
C THR A 54 -54.96 -7.55 -2.95
N GLY A 55 -56.17 -7.98 -3.36
CA GLY A 55 -57.07 -8.78 -2.51
C GLY A 55 -56.41 -10.11 -2.05
N PHE A 56 -55.64 -10.78 -2.92
CA PHE A 56 -54.97 -12.03 -2.59
C PHE A 56 -53.81 -11.81 -1.58
N ILE A 57 -53.09 -10.69 -1.70
CA ILE A 57 -51.98 -10.34 -0.78
C ILE A 57 -52.50 -10.15 0.64
N GLY A 58 -53.73 -9.64 0.81
CA GLY A 58 -54.40 -9.47 2.11
C GLY A 58 -54.63 -10.77 2.88
N TYR A 59 -54.70 -11.92 2.19
CA TYR A 59 -54.84 -13.23 2.82
C TYR A 59 -53.50 -13.86 3.27
N LEU A 60 -52.35 -13.25 2.92
CA LEU A 60 -51.07 -13.75 3.34
C LEU A 60 -50.86 -13.52 4.84
N PRO A 61 -50.58 -14.56 5.64
CA PRO A 61 -50.25 -14.39 7.06
C PRO A 61 -48.98 -13.54 7.24
N VAL A 62 -49.01 -12.66 8.23
CA VAL A 62 -47.87 -11.78 8.56
C VAL A 62 -46.55 -12.55 8.69
N PRO A 63 -46.47 -13.77 9.32
CA PRO A 63 -45.26 -14.53 9.39
C PRO A 63 -44.65 -14.90 8.02
N VAL A 64 -45.47 -15.16 7.01
CA VAL A 64 -45.02 -15.48 5.65
C VAL A 64 -44.39 -14.26 4.98
N LEU A 65 -45.01 -13.08 5.11
CA LEU A 65 -44.46 -11.83 4.61
C LEU A 65 -43.08 -11.52 5.30
N THR A 66 -43.03 -11.72 6.61
CA THR A 66 -41.78 -11.53 7.37
C THR A 66 -40.68 -12.49 6.91
N ALA A 67 -41.03 -13.79 6.69
CA ALA A 67 -40.08 -14.78 6.21
C ALA A 67 -39.54 -14.42 4.80
N ILE A 68 -40.38 -13.93 3.89
CA ILE A 68 -39.95 -13.48 2.57
C ILE A 68 -38.98 -12.30 2.68
N VAL A 69 -39.30 -11.32 3.54
CA VAL A 69 -38.40 -10.17 3.77
C VAL A 69 -37.05 -10.59 4.36
N ILE A 70 -37.09 -11.48 5.36
CA ILE A 70 -35.84 -11.99 5.97
C ILE A 70 -35.01 -12.74 4.93
N SER A 71 -35.65 -13.62 4.12
CA SER A 71 -34.95 -14.34 3.05
C SER A 71 -34.27 -13.38 2.05
N ALA A 72 -34.99 -12.35 1.61
CA ALA A 72 -34.46 -11.34 0.69
C ALA A 72 -33.33 -10.50 1.31
N LEU A 73 -33.37 -10.28 2.62
CA LEU A 73 -32.30 -9.55 3.33
C LEU A 73 -31.05 -10.41 3.58
N MET A 74 -31.18 -11.74 3.70
CA MET A 74 -30.05 -12.64 3.88
C MET A 74 -29.04 -12.53 2.75
N ASP A 75 -29.49 -12.31 1.52
CA ASP A 75 -28.64 -12.15 0.35
C ASP A 75 -27.86 -10.81 0.34
N VAL A 76 -28.34 -9.83 1.10
CA VAL A 76 -27.68 -8.52 1.22
C VAL A 76 -26.61 -8.49 2.32
N VAL A 77 -26.62 -9.48 3.23
CA VAL A 77 -25.66 -9.54 4.34
C VAL A 77 -24.32 -10.09 3.86
N GLU A 78 -23.38 -9.21 3.63
CA GLU A 78 -22.01 -9.53 3.17
C GLU A 78 -21.12 -9.99 4.34
N VAL A 79 -21.39 -11.17 4.90
CA VAL A 79 -20.52 -11.76 5.98
C VAL A 79 -19.10 -11.95 5.50
N HIS A 80 -18.91 -12.26 4.22
CA HIS A 80 -17.59 -12.47 3.62
C HIS A 80 -16.73 -11.19 3.70
N LEU A 81 -17.34 -10.01 3.52
CA LEU A 81 -16.65 -8.73 3.67
C LEU A 81 -16.12 -8.54 5.11
N ALA A 82 -16.94 -8.85 6.10
CA ALA A 82 -16.52 -8.75 7.51
C ALA A 82 -15.34 -9.68 7.84
N ILE A 83 -15.37 -10.91 7.34
CA ILE A 83 -14.28 -11.88 7.51
C ILE A 83 -13.00 -11.39 6.80
N ARG A 84 -13.12 -10.86 5.60
CA ARG A 84 -12.00 -10.30 4.84
C ARG A 84 -11.38 -9.10 5.56
N LEU A 85 -12.18 -8.16 6.05
CA LEU A 85 -11.70 -7.03 6.83
C LEU A 85 -10.95 -7.47 8.09
N TYR A 86 -11.47 -8.47 8.80
CA TYR A 86 -10.80 -9.02 9.99
C TYR A 86 -9.42 -9.60 9.68
N LYS A 87 -9.26 -10.26 8.52
CA LYS A 87 -7.99 -10.87 8.09
C LYS A 87 -6.98 -9.85 7.58
N VAL A 88 -7.43 -8.82 6.86
CA VAL A 88 -6.56 -7.85 6.17
C VAL A 88 -6.25 -6.64 7.06
N SER A 89 -7.24 -6.07 7.73
CA SER A 89 -7.08 -4.83 8.51
C SER A 89 -7.98 -4.84 9.74
N ARG A 90 -7.40 -5.14 10.90
CA ARG A 90 -8.15 -5.15 12.16
C ARG A 90 -8.75 -3.80 12.51
N ASN A 91 -8.07 -2.71 12.17
CA ASN A 91 -8.57 -1.37 12.44
C ASN A 91 -9.83 -1.04 11.65
N GLU A 92 -9.85 -1.39 10.36
CA GLU A 92 -11.03 -1.20 9.51
C GLU A 92 -12.18 -2.11 9.96
N PHE A 93 -11.89 -3.32 10.42
CA PHE A 93 -12.89 -4.22 11.00
C PHE A 93 -13.55 -3.61 12.26
N TYR A 94 -12.77 -3.01 13.16
CA TYR A 94 -13.33 -2.37 14.35
C TYR A 94 -14.24 -1.18 14.01
N ILE A 95 -13.87 -0.39 13.01
CA ILE A 95 -14.69 0.72 12.52
C ILE A 95 -15.99 0.20 11.91
N PHE A 96 -15.90 -0.85 11.09
CA PHE A 96 -17.08 -1.52 10.50
C PHE A 96 -18.01 -2.06 11.60
N MET A 97 -17.48 -2.77 12.58
CA MET A 97 -18.28 -3.29 13.70
C MET A 97 -18.91 -2.18 14.55
N ALA A 98 -18.16 -1.12 14.84
CA ALA A 98 -18.69 0.02 15.58
C ALA A 98 -19.82 0.72 14.82
N ALA A 99 -19.70 0.88 13.51
CA ALA A 99 -20.76 1.42 12.67
C ALA A 99 -22.00 0.52 12.66
N CYS A 100 -21.85 -0.81 12.51
CA CYS A 100 -22.95 -1.77 12.55
C CYS A 100 -23.67 -1.74 13.91
N ILE A 101 -22.95 -1.76 15.01
CA ILE A 101 -23.52 -1.69 16.36
C ILE A 101 -24.24 -0.36 16.57
N SER A 102 -23.67 0.74 16.09
CA SER A 102 -24.31 2.07 16.19
C SER A 102 -25.64 2.13 15.44
N VAL A 103 -25.72 1.52 14.24
CA VAL A 103 -26.98 1.44 13.47
C VAL A 103 -28.03 0.64 14.22
N LEU A 104 -27.64 -0.47 14.86
CA LEU A 104 -28.58 -1.34 15.60
C LEU A 104 -29.16 -0.66 16.85
N PHE A 105 -28.33 0.09 17.60
CA PHE A 105 -28.76 0.69 18.87
C PHE A 105 -29.31 2.11 18.73
N LEU A 106 -28.75 2.92 17.83
CA LEU A 106 -29.07 4.34 17.70
C LEU A 106 -29.93 4.63 16.45
N GLY A 107 -30.15 3.62 15.62
CA GLY A 107 -30.88 3.76 14.36
C GLY A 107 -30.00 4.20 13.20
N THR A 108 -30.57 4.13 11.99
CA THR A 108 -29.84 4.29 10.73
C THR A 108 -29.14 5.64 10.59
N ILE A 109 -29.82 6.74 10.94
CA ILE A 109 -29.30 8.09 10.75
C ILE A 109 -28.06 8.33 11.63
N TYR A 110 -28.18 8.07 12.92
CA TYR A 110 -27.07 8.25 13.87
C TYR A 110 -25.93 7.25 13.64
N GLY A 111 -26.29 6.00 13.28
CA GLY A 111 -25.30 4.98 12.98
C GLY A 111 -24.42 5.31 11.78
N VAL A 112 -25.05 5.81 10.69
CA VAL A 112 -24.30 6.27 9.50
C VAL A 112 -23.43 7.48 9.83
N LEU A 113 -23.93 8.42 10.61
CA LEU A 113 -23.18 9.61 10.99
C LEU A 113 -21.92 9.24 11.83
N ILE A 114 -22.08 8.33 12.79
CA ILE A 114 -20.98 7.78 13.59
C ILE A 114 -19.99 7.03 12.69
N GLY A 115 -20.46 6.22 11.76
CA GLY A 115 -19.63 5.50 10.79
C GLY A 115 -18.76 6.46 9.96
N ILE A 116 -19.35 7.53 9.44
CA ILE A 116 -18.65 8.58 8.69
C ILE A 116 -17.58 9.25 9.57
N LEU A 117 -17.93 9.61 10.81
CA LEU A 117 -16.99 10.24 11.73
C LEU A 117 -15.82 9.33 12.06
N LEU A 118 -16.07 8.06 12.38
CA LEU A 118 -15.03 7.08 12.66
C LEU A 118 -14.14 6.85 11.44
N SER A 119 -14.71 6.75 10.25
CA SER A 119 -13.97 6.62 9.00
C SER A 119 -13.06 7.83 8.74
N PHE A 120 -13.57 9.04 8.99
CA PHE A 120 -12.80 10.26 8.86
C PHE A 120 -11.62 10.31 9.84
N VAL A 121 -11.86 9.95 11.11
CA VAL A 121 -10.80 9.83 12.12
C VAL A 121 -9.74 8.80 11.69
N ALA A 122 -10.17 7.66 11.17
CA ALA A 122 -9.23 6.62 10.71
C ALA A 122 -8.35 7.09 9.54
N VAL A 123 -8.91 7.84 8.58
CA VAL A 123 -8.14 8.42 7.47
C VAL A 123 -7.10 9.41 7.99
N ILE A 124 -7.48 10.28 8.94
CA ILE A 124 -6.53 11.21 9.56
C ILE A 124 -5.42 10.45 10.29
N LEU A 125 -5.77 9.46 11.12
CA LEU A 125 -4.78 8.66 11.84
C LEU A 125 -3.82 7.92 10.88
N LYS A 126 -4.32 7.42 9.76
CA LYS A 126 -3.48 6.78 8.74
C LYS A 126 -2.54 7.78 8.08
N ALA A 127 -3.00 8.99 7.80
CA ALA A 127 -2.17 10.05 7.22
C ALA A 127 -1.14 10.63 8.21
N THR A 128 -1.42 10.57 9.52
CA THR A 128 -0.47 11.03 10.56
C THR A 128 0.71 10.08 10.78
N ALA A 129 0.53 8.78 10.52
CA ALA A 129 1.58 7.77 10.70
C ALA A 129 1.90 7.05 9.38
N PRO A 130 2.49 7.76 8.41
CA PRO A 130 2.80 7.20 7.09
C PRO A 130 3.94 6.18 7.16
N SER A 131 4.06 5.38 6.11
CA SER A 131 5.23 4.51 5.96
C SER A 131 6.48 5.35 5.73
N ARG A 132 7.56 4.99 6.40
CA ARG A 132 8.83 5.68 6.41
C ARG A 132 9.95 4.67 6.43
N SER A 133 11.06 5.00 5.78
CA SER A 133 12.19 4.09 5.70
C SER A 133 13.52 4.81 5.62
N PHE A 134 14.52 4.20 6.22
CA PHE A 134 15.91 4.57 6.00
C PHE A 134 16.46 3.75 4.84
N ARG A 135 17.25 4.40 3.99
CA ARG A 135 17.78 3.78 2.78
C ARG A 135 19.27 3.56 2.87
N GLY A 136 19.71 2.47 2.28
CA GLY A 136 21.10 2.13 2.11
C GLY A 136 21.39 1.65 0.70
N ILE A 137 22.57 1.14 0.47
CA ILE A 137 23.04 0.63 -0.82
C ILE A 137 23.40 -0.84 -0.66
N ILE A 138 23.05 -1.63 -1.66
CA ILE A 138 23.52 -3.00 -1.83
C ILE A 138 24.84 -2.93 -2.59
N PRO A 139 25.94 -3.55 -2.10
CA PRO A 139 27.20 -3.59 -2.82
C PRO A 139 27.04 -4.08 -4.26
N GLY A 140 27.55 -3.31 -5.23
CA GLY A 140 27.44 -3.64 -6.65
C GLY A 140 26.18 -3.15 -7.35
N LYS A 141 25.18 -2.61 -6.63
CA LYS A 141 23.97 -2.02 -7.22
C LYS A 141 23.97 -0.50 -7.12
N ASP A 142 23.40 0.17 -8.10
CA ASP A 142 23.36 1.64 -8.18
C ASP A 142 22.06 2.27 -7.60
N ALA A 143 21.23 1.47 -6.95
CA ALA A 143 19.95 1.90 -6.39
C ALA A 143 20.00 1.97 -4.85
N TYR A 144 19.09 2.78 -4.28
CA TYR A 144 18.94 2.94 -2.83
C TYR A 144 17.78 2.09 -2.33
N TYR A 145 18.07 1.15 -1.44
CA TYR A 145 17.14 0.14 -0.91
C TYR A 145 16.75 0.46 0.53
N ASP A 146 15.59 -0.03 0.93
CA ASP A 146 15.10 0.04 2.31
C ASP A 146 15.94 -0.90 3.20
N LEU A 147 16.54 -0.35 4.26
CA LEU A 147 17.41 -1.10 5.18
C LEU A 147 16.66 -2.18 5.98
N VAL A 148 15.36 -2.01 6.19
CA VAL A 148 14.56 -2.98 6.96
C VAL A 148 14.11 -4.15 6.09
N ARG A 149 13.81 -3.87 4.81
CA ARG A 149 13.29 -4.89 3.88
C ARG A 149 14.40 -5.70 3.22
N ASN A 150 15.59 -5.10 3.04
CA ASN A 150 16.70 -5.73 2.33
C ASN A 150 17.86 -5.97 3.30
N ARG A 151 18.13 -7.22 3.63
CA ARG A 151 19.21 -7.62 4.54
C ARG A 151 20.61 -7.23 4.05
N HIS A 152 20.81 -7.12 2.74
CA HIS A 152 22.08 -6.79 2.11
C HIS A 152 22.23 -5.30 1.78
N ALA A 153 21.27 -4.48 2.20
CA ALA A 153 21.41 -3.04 2.11
C ALA A 153 22.11 -2.49 3.34
N TYR A 154 23.18 -1.73 3.13
CA TYR A 154 24.00 -1.14 4.20
C TYR A 154 23.94 0.38 4.13
N PRO A 155 23.90 1.06 5.28
CA PRO A 155 24.00 2.51 5.32
C PRO A 155 25.39 2.97 4.87
N ILE A 156 25.43 4.14 4.23
CA ILE A 156 26.69 4.80 3.88
C ILE A 156 27.24 5.45 5.15
N GLN A 157 28.54 5.29 5.42
CA GLN A 157 29.20 5.89 6.59
C GLN A 157 28.95 7.40 6.66
N HIS A 158 28.56 7.90 7.83
CA HIS A 158 28.29 9.31 8.13
C HIS A 158 27.11 9.92 7.36
N VAL A 159 26.29 9.11 6.65
CA VAL A 159 25.16 9.56 5.86
C VAL A 159 23.88 8.91 6.34
N VAL A 160 22.86 9.72 6.52
CA VAL A 160 21.48 9.25 6.76
C VAL A 160 20.65 9.58 5.52
N ILE A 161 20.09 8.56 4.87
CA ILE A 161 19.14 8.72 3.77
C ILE A 161 17.77 8.31 4.30
N TYR A 162 16.86 9.27 4.37
CA TYR A 162 15.52 9.08 4.92
C TYR A 162 14.46 9.28 3.85
N ARG A 163 13.55 8.35 3.70
CA ARG A 163 12.38 8.46 2.82
C ARG A 163 11.10 8.53 3.62
N PHE A 164 10.29 9.52 3.30
CA PHE A 164 8.97 9.73 3.85
C PHE A 164 7.93 9.53 2.73
N ASN A 165 7.01 8.58 2.90
CA ASN A 165 6.11 8.14 1.84
C ASN A 165 4.72 8.80 1.93
N GLU A 166 4.66 10.10 2.24
CA GLU A 166 3.40 10.85 2.29
C GLU A 166 3.68 12.35 2.14
N ASN A 167 2.64 13.13 1.86
CA ASN A 167 2.73 14.58 1.90
C ASN A 167 3.01 15.07 3.32
N LEU A 168 3.78 16.15 3.44
CA LEU A 168 4.09 16.75 4.73
C LEU A 168 3.05 17.81 5.11
N PHE A 169 2.44 17.66 6.28
CA PHE A 169 1.47 18.59 6.79
C PHE A 169 1.49 18.65 8.33
N PHE A 170 0.72 19.54 8.92
CA PHE A 170 0.77 19.85 10.37
C PHE A 170 0.70 18.61 11.27
N ALA A 171 -0.01 17.56 10.86
CA ALA A 171 -0.23 16.39 11.71
C ALA A 171 0.93 15.36 11.68
N ASN A 172 1.72 15.31 10.61
CA ASN A 172 2.84 14.36 10.47
C ASN A 172 4.23 15.02 10.47
N ALA A 173 4.30 16.32 10.33
CA ALA A 173 5.57 17.05 10.28
C ALA A 173 6.39 16.90 11.58
N LYS A 174 5.73 16.68 12.73
CA LYS A 174 6.40 16.41 14.00
C LYS A 174 7.11 15.05 13.98
N ILE A 175 6.44 14.03 13.49
CA ILE A 175 7.00 12.67 13.37
C ILE A 175 8.20 12.67 12.40
N PHE A 176 8.07 13.38 11.28
CA PHE A 176 9.17 13.57 10.34
C PHE A 176 10.42 14.18 10.99
N GLN A 177 10.24 15.19 11.82
CA GLN A 177 11.33 15.83 12.58
C GLN A 177 11.95 14.86 13.61
N GLU A 178 11.10 14.19 14.41
CA GLU A 178 11.54 13.27 15.47
C GLU A 178 12.34 12.09 14.88
N ASP A 179 11.91 11.56 13.74
CA ASP A 179 12.64 10.49 13.05
C ASP A 179 14.02 10.94 12.59
N LEU A 180 14.10 12.11 11.94
CA LEU A 180 15.38 12.65 11.51
C LEU A 180 16.30 12.91 12.70
N GLU A 181 15.80 13.53 13.76
CA GLU A 181 16.58 13.83 14.95
C GLU A 181 17.04 12.57 15.67
N SER A 182 16.20 11.53 15.76
CA SER A 182 16.54 10.26 16.40
C SER A 182 17.51 9.41 15.57
N SER A 183 17.58 9.63 14.26
CA SER A 183 18.50 8.91 13.37
C SER A 183 19.93 9.45 13.38
N LEU A 184 20.14 10.65 13.96
CA LEU A 184 21.44 11.28 14.02
C LEU A 184 22.37 10.55 15.01
N LYS A 185 23.49 10.07 14.52
CA LYS A 185 24.62 9.58 15.31
C LYS A 185 25.61 10.73 15.55
N GLU A 186 26.53 10.59 16.51
CA GLU A 186 27.57 11.58 16.77
C GLU A 186 28.49 11.85 15.58
N ASP A 187 28.64 10.86 14.72
CA ASP A 187 29.50 10.90 13.53
C ASP A 187 28.74 11.25 12.23
N THR A 188 27.44 11.54 12.31
CA THR A 188 26.62 11.89 11.13
C THR A 188 27.05 13.26 10.57
N LYS A 189 27.40 13.30 9.29
CA LYS A 189 27.81 14.51 8.57
C LYS A 189 26.79 14.98 7.53
N VAL A 190 26.01 14.05 6.98
CA VAL A 190 25.11 14.32 5.88
C VAL A 190 23.76 13.68 6.14
N VAL A 191 22.70 14.45 5.95
CA VAL A 191 21.31 13.98 6.00
C VAL A 191 20.64 14.29 4.68
N ILE A 192 20.13 13.26 4.04
CA ILE A 192 19.46 13.34 2.74
C ILE A 192 18.02 12.88 2.90
N VAL A 193 17.08 13.74 2.59
CA VAL A 193 15.65 13.42 2.53
C VAL A 193 15.27 13.08 1.09
N ASP A 194 14.81 11.86 0.87
CA ASP A 194 14.19 11.44 -0.38
C ASP A 194 12.73 11.91 -0.39
N ALA A 195 12.47 12.99 -1.12
CA ALA A 195 11.16 13.63 -1.25
C ALA A 195 10.35 13.14 -2.45
N SER A 196 10.67 11.98 -3.03
CA SER A 196 9.97 11.44 -4.21
C SER A 196 8.47 11.23 -4.00
N SER A 197 8.05 10.99 -2.76
CA SER A 197 6.64 10.82 -2.38
C SER A 197 6.01 12.07 -1.75
N ILE A 198 6.81 13.13 -1.54
CA ILE A 198 6.32 14.40 -0.98
C ILE A 198 5.91 15.30 -2.13
N ASN A 199 4.61 15.32 -2.43
CA ASN A 199 4.07 16.16 -3.51
C ASN A 199 3.55 17.50 -3.03
N SER A 200 3.24 17.63 -1.73
CA SER A 200 2.75 18.87 -1.14
C SER A 200 3.22 19.05 0.29
N ILE A 201 3.39 20.32 0.67
CA ILE A 201 3.70 20.74 2.03
C ILE A 201 2.76 21.87 2.44
N ASP A 202 2.38 21.92 3.74
CA ASP A 202 1.66 23.05 4.31
C ASP A 202 2.61 24.04 5.01
N ILE A 203 2.07 25.12 5.52
CA ILE A 203 2.84 26.17 6.21
C ILE A 203 3.57 25.59 7.43
N THR A 204 2.89 24.76 8.22
CA THR A 204 3.48 24.15 9.43
C THR A 204 4.63 23.21 9.09
N ALA A 205 4.51 22.45 8.01
CA ALA A 205 5.58 21.58 7.53
C ALA A 205 6.76 22.40 6.98
N ALA A 206 6.48 23.52 6.29
CA ALA A 206 7.50 24.43 5.79
C ALA A 206 8.32 25.03 6.94
N ASP A 207 7.66 25.55 7.98
CA ASP A 207 8.32 26.11 9.16
C ASP A 207 9.19 25.04 9.88
N ARG A 208 8.72 23.81 9.93
CA ARG A 208 9.51 22.70 10.51
C ARG A 208 10.71 22.30 9.64
N LEU A 209 10.55 22.27 8.32
CA LEU A 209 11.68 22.01 7.42
C LEU A 209 12.77 23.07 7.57
N GLU A 210 12.37 24.34 7.70
CA GLU A 210 13.30 25.44 7.97
C GLU A 210 14.01 25.25 9.31
N ALA A 211 13.27 24.91 10.38
CA ALA A 211 13.83 24.64 11.70
C ALA A 211 14.80 23.46 11.69
N ILE A 212 14.47 22.38 10.98
CA ILE A 212 15.34 21.21 10.78
C ILE A 212 16.62 21.63 10.06
N ALA A 213 16.53 22.33 8.94
CA ALA A 213 17.70 22.80 8.18
C ALA A 213 18.60 23.70 9.04
N ALA A 214 18.01 24.63 9.82
CA ALA A 214 18.76 25.48 10.74
C ALA A 214 19.42 24.68 11.89
N ASN A 215 18.76 23.66 12.43
CA ASN A 215 19.33 22.78 13.44
C ASN A 215 20.50 21.93 12.90
N MET A 216 20.35 21.36 11.71
CA MET A 216 21.43 20.62 11.03
C MET A 216 22.65 21.50 10.79
N LYS A 217 22.43 22.73 10.31
CA LYS A 217 23.49 23.71 10.07
C LYS A 217 24.25 24.08 11.37
N LYS A 218 23.55 24.18 12.50
CA LYS A 218 24.18 24.43 13.82
C LYS A 218 25.06 23.27 14.30
N ARG A 219 24.76 22.05 13.88
CA ARG A 219 25.51 20.83 14.20
C ARG A 219 26.59 20.51 13.17
N ASP A 220 26.83 21.38 12.18
CA ASP A 220 27.73 21.18 11.06
C ASP A 220 27.36 19.94 10.20
N ILE A 221 26.05 19.64 10.12
CA ILE A 221 25.49 18.57 9.32
C ILE A 221 24.93 19.17 8.02
N GLN A 222 25.36 18.63 6.88
CA GLN A 222 24.81 19.03 5.57
C GLN A 222 23.44 18.39 5.36
N PHE A 223 22.43 19.21 5.09
CA PHE A 223 21.05 18.79 4.91
C PHE A 223 20.61 18.95 3.47
N TYR A 224 20.11 17.88 2.85
CA TYR A 224 19.65 17.88 1.47
C TYR A 224 18.23 17.31 1.35
N ILE A 225 17.42 17.93 0.47
CA ILE A 225 16.13 17.43 0.00
C ILE A 225 16.32 17.04 -1.46
N THR A 226 16.01 15.77 -1.79
CA THR A 226 16.29 15.19 -3.10
C THR A 226 15.06 14.53 -3.70
N GLU A 227 15.14 14.14 -4.98
CA GLU A 227 14.06 13.43 -5.72
C GLU A 227 12.71 14.17 -5.71
N HIS A 228 12.75 15.47 -5.52
CA HIS A 228 11.57 16.32 -5.36
C HIS A 228 10.86 16.60 -6.69
N SER A 229 9.54 16.80 -6.63
CA SER A 229 8.75 17.29 -7.76
C SER A 229 8.93 18.81 -7.97
N SER A 230 8.70 19.28 -9.21
CA SER A 230 8.68 20.72 -9.47
C SER A 230 7.60 21.46 -8.66
N SER A 231 6.48 20.81 -8.42
CA SER A 231 5.39 21.34 -7.57
C SER A 231 5.87 21.64 -6.14
N LEU A 232 6.70 20.76 -5.56
CA LEU A 232 7.27 20.99 -4.23
C LEU A 232 8.15 22.22 -4.19
N ASN A 233 8.99 22.45 -5.22
CA ASN A 233 9.81 23.66 -5.34
C ASN A 233 8.98 24.95 -5.40
N ASP A 234 7.89 24.93 -6.14
CA ASP A 234 7.01 26.10 -6.26
C ASP A 234 6.29 26.40 -4.93
N GLN A 235 5.88 25.36 -4.23
CA GLN A 235 5.31 25.49 -2.87
C GLN A 235 6.34 26.01 -1.88
N MET A 236 7.58 25.51 -1.88
CA MET A 236 8.65 26.01 -1.01
C MET A 236 8.91 27.51 -1.23
N ARG A 237 8.86 27.99 -2.50
CA ARG A 237 8.99 29.40 -2.81
C ARG A 237 7.81 30.22 -2.29
N THR A 238 6.59 29.74 -2.49
CA THR A 238 5.35 30.38 -2.06
C THR A 238 5.23 30.47 -0.54
N LEU A 239 5.69 29.43 0.16
CA LEU A 239 5.66 29.33 1.61
C LEU A 239 6.84 30.04 2.31
N GLY A 240 7.71 30.71 1.58
CA GLY A 240 8.78 31.54 2.14
C GLY A 240 10.10 30.83 2.39
N ILE A 241 10.17 29.49 2.25
CA ILE A 241 11.38 28.68 2.46
C ILE A 241 12.21 28.48 1.18
N GLY A 242 11.97 29.29 0.14
CA GLY A 242 12.71 29.25 -1.12
C GLY A 242 14.20 29.58 -1.00
N HIS A 243 14.65 30.12 0.14
CA HIS A 243 16.08 30.33 0.43
C HIS A 243 16.82 29.00 0.54
N LEU A 244 16.20 27.90 1.05
CA LEU A 244 16.81 26.58 1.10
C LEU A 244 17.22 26.06 -0.28
N ILE A 245 16.45 26.41 -1.33
CA ILE A 245 16.79 26.09 -2.71
C ILE A 245 18.05 26.86 -3.14
N ARG A 246 18.13 28.16 -2.81
CA ARG A 246 19.26 29.03 -3.15
C ARG A 246 20.55 28.69 -2.37
N GLU A 247 20.40 28.26 -1.13
CA GLU A 247 21.51 27.81 -0.29
C GLU A 247 22.05 26.43 -0.70
N GLY A 248 21.39 25.76 -1.64
CA GLY A 248 21.85 24.50 -2.16
C GLY A 248 21.38 23.26 -1.38
N CYS A 249 20.42 23.42 -0.46
CA CYS A 249 19.86 22.30 0.29
C CYS A 249 18.94 21.43 -0.57
N VAL A 250 18.57 21.84 -1.77
CA VAL A 250 17.70 21.08 -2.67
C VAL A 250 18.49 20.58 -3.86
N ARG A 251 18.49 19.27 -4.09
CA ARG A 251 19.20 18.59 -5.18
C ARG A 251 18.25 17.68 -5.94
N ARG A 252 18.52 17.48 -7.23
CA ARG A 252 17.64 16.70 -8.09
C ARG A 252 17.66 15.22 -7.74
N THR A 253 18.84 14.68 -7.40
CA THR A 253 19.03 13.26 -7.11
C THR A 253 19.83 13.07 -5.82
N ILE A 254 19.68 11.92 -5.18
CA ILE A 254 20.46 11.51 -4.02
C ILE A 254 21.97 11.48 -4.39
N LEU A 255 22.28 11.01 -5.59
CA LEU A 255 23.67 10.97 -6.08
C LEU A 255 24.27 12.38 -6.17
N ALA A 256 23.52 13.37 -6.63
CA ALA A 256 23.98 14.76 -6.70
C ALA A 256 24.27 15.32 -5.30
N ALA A 257 23.39 15.02 -4.32
CA ALA A 257 23.60 15.45 -2.94
C ALA A 257 24.84 14.79 -2.30
N LEU A 258 25.08 13.51 -2.55
CA LEU A 258 26.28 12.80 -2.08
C LEU A 258 27.57 13.38 -2.69
N ASN A 259 27.54 13.66 -4.00
CA ASN A 259 28.69 14.26 -4.67
C ASN A 259 29.00 15.68 -4.15
N ASP A 260 27.98 16.48 -3.89
CA ASP A 260 28.14 17.83 -3.29
C ASP A 260 28.70 17.76 -1.86
N ALA A 261 28.35 16.70 -1.13
CA ALA A 261 28.90 16.42 0.20
C ALA A 261 30.33 15.83 0.16
N GLY A 262 30.92 15.65 -1.03
CA GLY A 262 32.24 15.08 -1.19
C GLY A 262 32.32 13.56 -1.03
N ILE A 263 31.18 12.87 -1.10
CA ILE A 263 31.08 11.41 -0.96
C ILE A 263 30.90 10.80 -2.35
N HIS A 264 31.95 10.17 -2.84
CA HIS A 264 32.00 9.60 -4.19
C HIS A 264 32.06 8.08 -4.14
N LYS A 265 31.63 7.43 -5.24
CA LYS A 265 31.79 5.98 -5.42
C LYS A 265 33.29 5.60 -5.52
N PRO A 266 33.72 4.45 -4.96
CA PRO A 266 32.94 3.50 -4.16
C PRO A 266 32.62 4.05 -2.76
N TYR A 267 31.41 3.84 -2.29
CA TYR A 267 30.97 4.32 -0.97
C TYR A 267 31.51 3.45 0.16
N ASN A 268 31.92 4.09 1.25
CA ASN A 268 32.23 3.37 2.49
C ASN A 268 30.92 2.96 3.18
N LEU A 269 30.64 1.67 3.22
CA LEU A 269 29.41 1.12 3.79
C LEU A 269 29.66 0.64 5.24
N GLU A 270 28.66 0.81 6.11
CA GLU A 270 28.66 0.26 7.47
C GLU A 270 28.26 -1.22 7.43
N ILE A 271 29.15 -2.09 6.95
CA ILE A 271 28.92 -3.54 6.90
C ILE A 271 29.35 -4.16 8.24
N PRO A 272 28.49 -4.95 8.92
CA PRO A 272 28.86 -5.66 10.13
C PRO A 272 30.04 -6.62 9.89
N GLU A 273 30.96 -6.73 10.85
CA GLU A 273 32.16 -7.58 10.70
C GLU A 273 31.84 -9.06 10.44
N SER A 274 30.72 -9.55 10.98
CA SER A 274 30.22 -10.90 10.73
C SER A 274 29.90 -11.16 9.25
N GLU A 275 29.38 -10.15 8.55
CA GLU A 275 29.01 -10.26 7.14
C GLU A 275 30.18 -9.97 6.19
N LYS A 276 31.17 -9.18 6.61
CA LYS A 276 32.43 -9.04 5.86
C LYS A 276 33.14 -10.39 5.71
N LYS A 277 33.19 -11.19 6.78
CA LYS A 277 33.74 -12.54 6.71
C LYS A 277 32.93 -13.48 5.82
N LEU A 278 31.60 -13.35 5.81
CA LEU A 278 30.74 -14.13 4.93
C LEU A 278 30.90 -13.72 3.46
N ALA A 279 31.03 -12.42 3.18
CA ALA A 279 31.29 -11.90 1.84
C ALA A 279 32.67 -12.32 1.31
N GLU A 280 33.70 -12.34 2.15
CA GLU A 280 35.03 -12.88 1.82
C GLU A 280 34.97 -14.39 1.52
N LEU A 281 34.22 -15.17 2.29
CA LEU A 281 34.00 -16.59 2.04
C LEU A 281 33.21 -16.87 0.75
N ARG A 282 32.22 -16.01 0.43
CA ARG A 282 31.44 -16.09 -0.82
C ARG A 282 32.26 -15.67 -2.06
N SER A 283 33.16 -14.70 -1.93
CA SER A 283 34.05 -14.31 -3.05
C SER A 283 35.03 -15.42 -3.47
N HIS A 284 35.21 -16.41 -2.61
CA HIS A 284 35.99 -17.63 -2.92
C HIS A 284 35.16 -18.79 -3.46
N SER A 285 33.79 -18.71 -3.39
CA SER A 285 32.87 -19.66 -4.01
C SER A 285 32.34 -19.05 -5.31
N HIS A 286 32.76 -19.59 -6.47
CA HIS A 286 32.31 -19.17 -7.79
C HIS A 286 30.82 -19.53 -8.03
N LEU A 287 29.89 -18.75 -7.51
CA LEU A 287 28.50 -18.77 -7.95
C LEU A 287 28.25 -17.53 -8.81
N PRO A 288 27.65 -17.67 -10.00
CA PRO A 288 27.35 -16.54 -10.88
C PRO A 288 26.31 -15.60 -10.23
N ALA A 289 26.57 -14.31 -10.29
CA ALA A 289 25.73 -13.26 -9.67
C ALA A 289 24.30 -13.17 -10.23
N GLU A 290 24.01 -13.81 -11.36
CA GLU A 290 22.65 -13.85 -11.98
C GLU A 290 21.67 -14.77 -11.23
N GLU A 291 22.15 -15.80 -10.53
CA GLU A 291 21.26 -16.71 -9.78
C GLU A 291 20.84 -16.12 -8.41
N GLU A 292 21.61 -15.23 -7.85
CA GLU A 292 21.30 -14.57 -6.57
C GLU A 292 20.18 -13.53 -6.72
N ASP A 293 20.09 -12.83 -7.85
CA ASP A 293 19.05 -11.84 -8.14
C ASP A 293 17.67 -12.49 -8.34
N THR A 294 17.61 -13.68 -8.93
CA THR A 294 16.35 -14.43 -9.10
C THR A 294 15.81 -14.99 -7.79
N LEU A 295 16.67 -15.44 -6.89
CA LEU A 295 16.26 -15.93 -5.57
C LEU A 295 15.76 -14.80 -4.66
N GLU A 296 16.37 -13.60 -4.71
CA GLU A 296 15.90 -12.44 -3.95
C GLU A 296 14.55 -11.89 -4.46
N GLU A 297 14.34 -11.92 -5.77
CA GLU A 297 13.05 -11.52 -6.38
C GLU A 297 11.93 -12.52 -6.03
N PHE A 298 12.26 -13.81 -5.96
CA PHE A 298 11.38 -14.86 -5.47
C PHE A 298 11.07 -14.74 -3.97
N ALA A 299 12.06 -14.43 -3.14
CA ALA A 299 11.89 -14.20 -1.71
C ALA A 299 10.91 -13.08 -1.41
N TRP A 300 10.99 -12.00 -2.18
CA TRP A 300 10.07 -10.88 -2.05
C TRP A 300 8.62 -11.24 -2.44
N ALA A 301 8.44 -12.11 -3.45
CA ALA A 301 7.13 -12.49 -3.97
C ALA A 301 6.40 -13.53 -3.09
N PHE A 302 7.13 -14.44 -2.43
CA PHE A 302 6.56 -15.61 -1.78
C PHE A 302 6.74 -15.70 -0.24
N GLY A 303 7.51 -14.80 0.37
CA GLY A 303 7.77 -14.77 1.82
C GLY A 303 8.98 -15.61 2.26
N GLU A 304 9.56 -15.23 3.43
CA GLU A 304 10.82 -15.79 3.94
C GLU A 304 10.80 -17.31 4.23
N GLU A 305 9.66 -17.88 4.63
CA GLU A 305 9.54 -19.32 4.92
C GLU A 305 9.73 -20.17 3.66
N THR A 306 9.15 -19.74 2.54
CA THR A 306 9.24 -20.46 1.26
C THR A 306 10.65 -20.41 0.67
N VAL A 307 11.41 -19.36 0.96
CA VAL A 307 12.80 -19.20 0.50
C VAL A 307 13.74 -20.12 1.27
N GLN A 308 13.56 -20.28 2.58
CA GLN A 308 14.35 -21.23 3.36
C GLN A 308 14.11 -22.67 2.93
N GLU A 309 12.87 -23.03 2.58
CA GLU A 309 12.55 -24.33 2.01
C GLU A 309 13.16 -24.51 0.61
N LEU A 310 13.16 -23.47 -0.22
CA LEU A 310 13.79 -23.49 -1.55
C LEU A 310 15.33 -23.57 -1.45
N GLU A 311 15.96 -22.82 -0.55
CA GLU A 311 17.42 -22.91 -0.29
C GLU A 311 17.80 -24.32 0.18
N GLN A 312 17.02 -24.92 1.08
CA GLN A 312 17.28 -26.28 1.54
C GLN A 312 17.09 -27.31 0.42
N ALA A 313 16.06 -27.14 -0.42
CA ALA A 313 15.83 -28.01 -1.59
C ALA A 313 16.94 -27.83 -2.63
N THR A 314 17.37 -26.58 -2.90
CA THR A 314 18.45 -26.30 -3.87
C THR A 314 19.77 -26.86 -3.37
N HIS A 315 20.09 -26.73 -2.07
CA HIS A 315 21.29 -27.36 -1.47
C HIS A 315 21.25 -28.87 -1.55
N ALA A 316 20.09 -29.50 -1.29
CA ALA A 316 19.92 -30.95 -1.42
C ALA A 316 20.08 -31.43 -2.87
N ILE A 317 19.58 -30.67 -3.84
CA ILE A 317 19.72 -30.94 -5.29
C ILE A 317 21.20 -30.79 -5.70
N ILE A 318 21.89 -29.74 -5.29
CA ILE A 318 23.31 -29.52 -5.60
C ILE A 318 24.19 -30.62 -4.98
N GLU A 319 23.90 -31.04 -3.75
CA GLU A 319 24.61 -32.13 -3.08
C GLU A 319 24.35 -33.47 -3.78
N HIS A 320 23.14 -33.71 -4.26
CA HIS A 320 22.79 -34.90 -5.04
C HIS A 320 23.45 -34.92 -6.42
N LEU A 321 23.52 -33.75 -7.09
CA LEU A 321 24.22 -33.58 -8.37
C LEU A 321 25.72 -33.79 -8.25
N HIS A 322 26.35 -33.39 -7.15
CA HIS A 322 27.79 -33.64 -6.88
C HIS A 322 28.11 -35.12 -6.58
N GLN A 323 27.14 -35.92 -6.21
CA GLN A 323 27.28 -37.35 -5.96
C GLN A 323 27.09 -38.21 -7.23
N MET A 324 26.68 -37.62 -8.36
CA MET A 324 26.52 -38.32 -9.64
C MET A 324 27.81 -38.30 -10.48
N PRO A 325 28.40 -39.44 -10.80
CA PRO A 325 29.72 -39.52 -11.46
C PRO A 325 29.76 -39.17 -12.95
N ASP A 326 28.62 -38.78 -13.59
CA ASP A 326 28.52 -38.63 -15.07
C ASP A 326 27.83 -37.33 -15.51
N ILE A 327 27.97 -36.19 -14.82
CA ILE A 327 27.29 -34.93 -15.17
C ILE A 327 27.79 -34.31 -16.49
N GLU A 328 28.97 -34.63 -16.95
CA GLU A 328 29.51 -34.09 -18.23
C GLU A 328 28.79 -34.54 -19.51
N ARG A 329 27.80 -35.44 -19.45
CA ARG A 329 27.12 -36.02 -20.62
C ARG A 329 25.62 -35.74 -20.73
N LEU A 330 25.02 -35.01 -19.83
CA LEU A 330 23.61 -34.63 -19.95
C LEU A 330 23.48 -33.38 -20.83
N SER A 331 22.98 -33.57 -22.05
CA SER A 331 22.54 -32.49 -22.92
C SER A 331 21.37 -31.76 -22.29
N ASP A 332 21.15 -30.46 -22.63
CA ASP A 332 20.04 -29.63 -22.13
C ASP A 332 18.64 -30.27 -22.27
N GLU A 333 18.47 -31.22 -23.19
CA GLU A 333 17.24 -32.01 -23.35
C GLU A 333 17.05 -33.06 -22.24
N GLY A 334 18.10 -33.68 -21.74
CA GLY A 334 18.02 -34.66 -20.64
C GLY A 334 17.67 -34.04 -19.30
N ILE A 335 18.05 -32.79 -19.07
CA ILE A 335 17.69 -32.02 -17.86
C ILE A 335 16.21 -31.65 -17.87
N LYS A 336 15.65 -31.27 -19.04
CA LYS A 336 14.21 -30.98 -19.19
C LYS A 336 13.32 -32.21 -18.96
N GLU A 337 13.67 -33.38 -19.53
CA GLU A 337 12.91 -34.61 -19.32
C GLU A 337 12.90 -35.05 -17.84
N HIS A 338 13.99 -34.80 -17.11
CA HIS A 338 14.07 -35.16 -15.70
C HIS A 338 13.22 -34.18 -14.83
N PHE A 339 13.16 -32.90 -15.14
CA PHE A 339 12.31 -31.92 -14.47
C PHE A 339 10.82 -32.17 -14.71
N GLU A 340 10.40 -32.55 -15.93
CA GLU A 340 9.00 -32.88 -16.24
C GLU A 340 8.52 -34.16 -15.54
N SER A 341 9.40 -35.11 -15.26
CA SER A 341 9.04 -36.34 -14.51
C SER A 341 8.76 -36.08 -13.04
N TRP A 342 9.30 -35.01 -12.45
CA TRP A 342 9.06 -34.64 -11.06
C TRP A 342 7.72 -33.91 -10.85
N HIS A 343 7.22 -33.21 -11.85
CA HIS A 343 5.91 -32.55 -11.80
C HIS A 343 4.72 -33.50 -11.84
N THR A 344 4.94 -34.79 -12.18
CA THR A 344 3.89 -35.80 -12.25
C THR A 344 3.79 -36.67 -10.99
N LEU A 345 4.60 -36.43 -9.96
CA LEU A 345 4.67 -37.23 -8.72
C LEU A 345 4.34 -36.44 -7.43
N GLY A 346 3.91 -35.14 -7.55
CA GLY A 346 3.53 -34.29 -6.41
C GLY A 346 2.04 -33.91 -6.37
#